data_a04ed0ce9fcb6ba0bdd534b5a10d4f56
#
_entry.id   a04ed0ce9fcb6ba0bdd534b5a10d4f56
#
_cell.length_a   1.000
_cell.length_b   1.000
_cell.length_c   1.000
_cell.angle_alpha   90.00
_cell.angle_beta   90.00
_cell.angle_gamma   90.00
#
_symmetry.space_group_name_H-M   'P 1'
#
loop_
_entity.id
_entity.type
_entity.pdbx_description
1 polymer ?
#
loop_
_entity_poly.entity_id
_entity_poly.type
_entity_poly.pdbx_seq_one_letter_code
_entity_poly.pdbx_strand_id
1 'polypeptide(L)'
;MAVRHRALSLLCLPLDLGLPLTLQRVSAEEAVMSATFEGKPWTASFTLAQTMRLGGKPMLNLSGTEQGSPTTTFNSMLELKDPNNLPGGYPLKTGSPAGSANFNILDSGATVGHVRFSGGEIVIDKYDAASKTISGHFSAFGKGESGKPEELVDGRFSGIPVTAQ
;
A
#
# COMPACT_ATOMS: atom_id res chain seq x y z
N MET A 1 -69.77 -32.61 -48.61
CA MET A 1 -68.40 -33.04 -48.32
C MET A 1 -67.69 -31.90 -47.64
N ALA A 2 -67.46 -31.98 -46.32
CA ALA A 2 -66.88 -30.96 -45.53
C ALA A 2 -65.47 -31.41 -45.10
N VAL A 3 -64.44 -30.66 -45.53
CA VAL A 3 -63.06 -30.90 -45.17
C VAL A 3 -62.74 -30.05 -43.95
N ARG A 4 -62.46 -30.72 -42.82
CA ARG A 4 -62.03 -30.10 -41.56
C ARG A 4 -60.51 -29.92 -41.60
N HIS A 5 -60.07 -28.64 -41.55
CA HIS A 5 -58.68 -28.30 -41.32
C HIS A 5 -58.43 -28.27 -39.78
N ARG A 6 -57.48 -29.10 -39.33
CA ARG A 6 -56.95 -29.06 -37.96
C ARG A 6 -55.79 -28.08 -37.93
N ALA A 7 -55.93 -27.03 -37.15
CA ALA A 7 -54.81 -26.13 -36.85
C ALA A 7 -53.93 -26.75 -35.76
N LEU A 8 -52.65 -26.92 -36.06
CA LEU A 8 -51.62 -27.31 -35.11
C LEU A 8 -51.15 -26.04 -34.40
N SER A 9 -51.48 -25.86 -33.14
CA SER A 9 -50.91 -24.80 -32.30
C SER A 9 -49.50 -25.19 -31.84
N LEU A 10 -48.47 -24.52 -32.37
CA LEU A 10 -47.11 -24.60 -31.84
C LEU A 10 -47.03 -23.76 -30.58
N LEU A 11 -46.81 -24.41 -29.45
CA LEU A 11 -46.56 -23.76 -28.16
C LEU A 11 -45.07 -23.39 -28.14
N CYS A 12 -44.74 -22.07 -28.36
CA CYS A 12 -43.43 -21.54 -28.11
C CYS A 12 -43.31 -21.26 -26.59
N LEU A 13 -42.50 -22.03 -25.89
CA LEU A 13 -42.03 -21.73 -24.54
C LEU A 13 -40.86 -20.75 -24.62
N PRO A 14 -40.89 -19.59 -23.97
CA PRO A 14 -39.72 -18.76 -23.79
C PRO A 14 -38.81 -19.38 -22.73
N LEU A 15 -37.60 -19.77 -23.14
CA LEU A 15 -36.51 -20.07 -22.20
C LEU A 15 -35.92 -18.75 -21.69
N ASP A 16 -36.47 -18.25 -20.60
CA ASP A 16 -35.88 -17.13 -19.84
C ASP A 16 -34.74 -17.69 -18.97
N LEU A 17 -33.54 -17.82 -19.55
CA LEU A 17 -32.29 -18.06 -18.82
C LEU A 17 -31.73 -16.73 -18.34
N GLY A 18 -32.46 -16.07 -17.43
CA GLY A 18 -31.99 -14.93 -16.68
C GLY A 18 -31.00 -15.37 -15.60
N LEU A 19 -29.73 -15.60 -15.96
CA LEU A 19 -28.65 -15.66 -14.98
C LEU A 19 -28.38 -14.23 -14.48
N PRO A 20 -28.59 -13.93 -13.17
CA PRO A 20 -28.17 -12.66 -12.62
C PRO A 20 -26.63 -12.63 -12.66
N LEU A 21 -26.06 -11.86 -13.58
CA LEU A 21 -24.68 -11.39 -13.48
C LEU A 21 -24.57 -10.51 -12.22
N THR A 22 -24.35 -11.12 -11.08
CA THR A 22 -23.88 -10.41 -9.89
C THR A 22 -22.48 -9.91 -10.19
N LEU A 23 -22.39 -8.67 -10.68
CA LEU A 23 -21.16 -7.89 -10.65
C LEU A 23 -20.75 -7.76 -9.18
N GLN A 24 -19.92 -8.69 -8.70
CA GLN A 24 -19.18 -8.48 -7.48
C GLN A 24 -18.30 -7.26 -7.72
N ARG A 25 -18.74 -6.09 -7.20
CA ARG A 25 -17.83 -4.97 -7.00
C ARG A 25 -16.76 -5.46 -6.05
N VAL A 26 -15.59 -5.79 -6.58
CA VAL A 26 -14.38 -5.87 -5.79
C VAL A 26 -14.18 -4.46 -5.25
N SER A 27 -14.57 -4.24 -4.00
CA SER A 27 -14.26 -3.00 -3.29
C SER A 27 -12.74 -2.92 -3.27
N ALA A 28 -12.18 -1.95 -3.97
CA ALA A 28 -10.76 -1.64 -3.83
C ALA A 28 -10.54 -1.35 -2.33
N GLU A 29 -9.69 -2.16 -1.70
CA GLU A 29 -9.30 -1.95 -0.32
C GLU A 29 -8.70 -0.54 -0.23
N GLU A 30 -9.23 0.30 0.65
CA GLU A 30 -8.72 1.65 0.81
C GLU A 30 -7.27 1.60 1.26
N ALA A 31 -6.39 2.33 0.57
CA ALA A 31 -4.97 2.36 0.88
C ALA A 31 -4.76 3.04 2.25
N VAL A 32 -4.32 2.27 3.23
CA VAL A 32 -4.13 2.74 4.61
C VAL A 32 -2.69 2.48 5.04
N MET A 33 -2.09 3.46 5.73
CA MET A 33 -0.84 3.29 6.46
C MET A 33 -0.97 3.96 7.83
N SER A 34 -0.63 3.24 8.89
CA SER A 34 -0.70 3.74 10.26
C SER A 34 0.44 3.20 11.10
N ALA A 35 0.77 3.90 12.19
CA ALA A 35 1.77 3.49 13.17
C ALA A 35 1.54 4.23 14.50
N THR A 36 2.36 3.93 15.50
CA THR A 36 2.49 4.71 16.72
C THR A 36 3.87 5.36 16.73
N PHE A 37 3.93 6.69 16.72
CA PHE A 37 5.16 7.48 16.84
C PHE A 37 5.23 8.17 18.19
N GLU A 38 6.26 7.89 18.99
CA GLU A 38 6.43 8.40 20.35
C GLU A 38 5.18 8.25 21.23
N GLY A 39 4.52 7.09 21.15
CA GLY A 39 3.29 6.78 21.89
C GLY A 39 2.03 7.49 21.39
N LYS A 40 2.10 8.22 20.27
CA LYS A 40 0.95 8.88 19.63
C LYS A 40 0.54 8.14 18.37
N PRO A 41 -0.76 7.91 18.14
CA PRO A 41 -1.25 7.37 16.87
C PRO A 41 -0.88 8.29 15.71
N TRP A 42 -0.42 7.70 14.62
CA TRP A 42 -0.14 8.34 13.34
C TRP A 42 -0.86 7.60 12.22
N THR A 43 -1.52 8.31 11.32
CA THR A 43 -2.23 7.73 10.18
C THR A 43 -2.02 8.58 8.94
N ALA A 44 -1.50 7.97 7.90
CA ALA A 44 -1.27 8.66 6.64
C ALA A 44 -2.59 8.98 5.92
N SER A 45 -2.74 10.22 5.49
CA SER A 45 -3.80 10.68 4.58
C SER A 45 -3.46 10.37 3.12
N PHE A 46 -2.16 10.24 2.81
CA PHE A 46 -1.64 9.83 1.51
C PHE A 46 -0.61 8.76 1.66
N THR A 47 -0.62 7.80 0.75
CA THR A 47 0.37 6.73 0.67
C THR A 47 0.94 6.64 -0.73
N LEU A 48 2.20 6.23 -0.84
CA LEU A 48 2.89 5.99 -2.10
C LEU A 48 3.74 4.73 -1.98
N ALA A 49 3.63 3.84 -2.97
CA ALA A 49 4.60 2.79 -3.21
C ALA A 49 5.06 2.87 -4.66
N GLN A 50 6.36 3.10 -4.89
CA GLN A 50 6.90 3.29 -6.22
C GLN A 50 8.17 2.48 -6.42
N THR A 51 8.20 1.64 -7.46
CA THR A 51 9.42 0.95 -7.86
C THR A 51 10.23 1.83 -8.81
N MET A 52 11.54 1.85 -8.62
CA MET A 52 12.48 2.62 -9.41
C MET A 52 13.84 1.92 -9.50
N ARG A 53 14.75 2.45 -10.30
CA ARG A 53 16.15 2.02 -10.32
C ARG A 53 17.06 3.11 -9.76
N LEU A 54 17.89 2.75 -8.78
CA LEU A 54 18.89 3.64 -8.21
C LEU A 54 20.27 2.95 -8.30
N GLY A 55 21.18 3.53 -9.07
CA GLY A 55 22.51 2.93 -9.32
C GLY A 55 22.43 1.53 -9.96
N GLY A 56 21.43 1.29 -10.81
CA GLY A 56 21.19 -0.01 -11.47
C GLY A 56 20.43 -1.03 -10.60
N LYS A 57 20.24 -0.76 -9.31
CA LYS A 57 19.53 -1.64 -8.38
C LYS A 57 18.03 -1.35 -8.37
N PRO A 58 17.18 -2.39 -8.34
CA PRO A 58 15.74 -2.19 -8.17
C PRO A 58 15.44 -1.75 -6.73
N MET A 59 14.68 -0.68 -6.60
CA MET A 59 14.31 -0.08 -5.32
C MET A 59 12.80 0.07 -5.23
N LEU A 60 12.28 0.03 -4.00
CA LEU A 60 10.91 0.42 -3.67
C LEU A 60 10.97 1.62 -2.73
N ASN A 61 10.35 2.72 -3.13
CA ASN A 61 10.02 3.82 -2.22
C ASN A 61 8.64 3.53 -1.63
N LEU A 62 8.55 3.44 -0.31
CA LEU A 62 7.29 3.33 0.42
C LEU A 62 7.19 4.51 1.36
N SER A 63 6.13 5.30 1.21
CA SER A 63 5.91 6.49 2.03
C SER A 63 4.45 6.68 2.43
N GLY A 64 4.25 7.37 3.56
CA GLY A 64 2.95 7.83 4.02
C GLY A 64 3.06 9.23 4.60
N THR A 65 2.09 10.08 4.32
CA THR A 65 2.01 11.45 4.82
C THR A 65 0.70 11.66 5.54
N GLU A 66 0.75 12.06 6.81
CA GLU A 66 -0.38 12.59 7.56
C GLU A 66 -0.46 14.10 7.35
N GLN A 67 -1.56 14.55 6.77
CA GLN A 67 -1.80 15.99 6.62
C GLN A 67 -2.32 16.57 7.92
N GLY A 68 -1.71 17.67 8.35
CA GLY A 68 -2.08 18.37 9.58
C GLY A 68 -1.19 19.57 9.80
N SER A 69 -1.26 20.12 11.00
CA SER A 69 -0.30 21.11 11.50
C SER A 69 0.22 20.58 12.85
N PRO A 70 1.42 20.02 12.85
CA PRO A 70 2.36 19.85 11.73
C PRO A 70 1.97 18.71 10.75
N THR A 71 2.45 18.78 9.52
CA THR A 71 2.42 17.66 8.57
C THR A 71 3.54 16.69 8.92
N THR A 72 3.25 15.38 8.93
CA THR A 72 4.24 14.36 9.24
C THR A 72 4.36 13.35 8.08
N THR A 73 5.58 12.95 7.77
CA THR A 73 5.85 12.04 6.65
C THR A 73 6.83 10.94 7.03
N PHE A 74 6.40 9.70 6.91
CA PHE A 74 7.28 8.54 6.89
C PHE A 74 7.75 8.27 5.47
N ASN A 75 9.05 8.08 5.27
CA ASN A 75 9.64 7.68 3.99
C ASN A 75 10.59 6.52 4.21
N SER A 76 10.58 5.58 3.26
CA SER A 76 11.56 4.50 3.23
C SER A 76 12.01 4.18 1.81
N MET A 77 13.25 3.70 1.67
CA MET A 77 13.83 3.25 0.43
C MET A 77 14.38 1.84 0.63
N LEU A 78 13.82 0.87 -0.04
CA LEU A 78 14.10 -0.55 0.12
C LEU A 78 14.76 -1.11 -1.13
N GLU A 79 15.88 -1.83 -1.01
CA GLU A 79 16.48 -2.57 -2.13
C GLU A 79 15.70 -3.88 -2.34
N LEU A 80 15.09 -4.02 -3.50
CA LEU A 80 14.34 -5.22 -3.86
C LEU A 80 15.31 -6.34 -4.29
N LYS A 81 15.12 -7.53 -3.75
CA LYS A 81 15.85 -8.73 -4.19
C LYS A 81 15.40 -9.17 -5.57
N ASP A 82 14.08 -9.09 -5.81
CA ASP A 82 13.44 -9.37 -7.09
C ASP A 82 12.33 -8.33 -7.32
N PRO A 83 12.41 -7.52 -8.39
CA PRO A 83 11.41 -6.49 -8.68
C PRO A 83 10.04 -7.08 -9.06
N ASN A 84 9.96 -8.37 -9.37
CA ASN A 84 8.71 -9.07 -9.69
C ASN A 84 8.12 -9.81 -8.49
N ASN A 85 8.86 -9.92 -7.38
CA ASN A 85 8.44 -10.60 -6.17
C ASN A 85 8.74 -9.71 -4.95
N LEU A 86 7.80 -8.85 -4.59
CA LEU A 86 7.93 -7.85 -3.52
C LEU A 86 7.83 -8.41 -2.09
N PRO A 87 7.08 -9.49 -1.79
CA PRO A 87 6.99 -10.03 -0.44
C PRO A 87 8.35 -10.38 0.16
N GLY A 88 8.55 -10.03 1.43
CA GLY A 88 9.79 -10.28 2.17
C GLY A 88 10.08 -9.25 3.23
N GLY A 89 11.11 -9.52 4.04
CA GLY A 89 11.63 -8.63 5.05
C GLY A 89 12.75 -7.75 4.51
N TYR A 90 12.69 -6.46 4.84
CA TYR A 90 13.63 -5.42 4.42
C TYR A 90 14.19 -4.72 5.65
N PRO A 91 15.35 -5.14 6.15
CA PRO A 91 15.94 -4.54 7.33
C PRO A 91 16.40 -3.11 7.07
N LEU A 92 16.10 -2.22 8.01
CA LEU A 92 16.52 -0.83 7.98
C LEU A 92 17.95 -0.68 8.50
N LYS A 93 18.76 0.14 7.83
CA LYS A 93 20.19 0.36 8.14
C LYS A 93 20.59 1.80 7.94
N THR A 94 21.38 2.33 8.86
CA THR A 94 21.96 3.67 8.71
C THR A 94 23.02 3.69 7.59
N GLY A 95 23.04 4.76 6.83
CA GLY A 95 24.12 5.04 5.87
C GLY A 95 24.05 4.30 4.55
N SER A 96 23.02 3.50 4.33
CA SER A 96 22.76 2.86 3.04
C SER A 96 21.50 3.47 2.42
N PRO A 97 21.50 3.84 1.14
CA PRO A 97 20.25 4.17 0.44
C PRO A 97 19.31 2.96 0.38
N ALA A 98 19.87 1.76 0.44
CA ALA A 98 19.16 0.50 0.48
C ALA A 98 18.81 0.13 1.92
N GLY A 99 17.54 0.19 2.28
CA GLY A 99 17.05 -0.03 3.65
C GLY A 99 17.13 1.20 4.54
N SER A 100 16.98 2.40 3.99
CA SER A 100 16.84 3.64 4.77
C SER A 100 15.40 3.96 5.06
N ALA A 101 15.15 4.54 6.24
CA ALA A 101 13.87 5.15 6.56
C ALA A 101 14.07 6.42 7.41
N ASN A 102 13.13 7.33 7.26
CA ASN A 102 13.10 8.57 8.04
C ASN A 102 11.66 9.02 8.31
N PHE A 103 11.51 9.86 9.35
CA PHE A 103 10.25 10.50 9.69
C PHE A 103 10.49 12.01 9.76
N ASN A 104 9.75 12.78 8.98
CA ASN A 104 9.88 14.24 8.92
C ASN A 104 8.65 14.90 9.51
N ILE A 105 8.86 15.97 10.24
CA ILE A 105 7.82 16.81 10.82
C ILE A 105 7.98 18.21 10.21
N LEU A 106 6.95 18.66 9.48
CA LEU A 106 6.94 19.95 8.81
C LEU A 106 5.86 20.84 9.43
N ASP A 107 6.23 22.02 9.85
CA ASP A 107 5.27 23.05 10.27
C ASP A 107 5.42 24.29 9.38
N SER A 108 4.30 24.76 8.85
CA SER A 108 4.26 25.94 7.95
C SER A 108 5.26 25.88 6.79
N GLY A 109 5.53 24.64 6.29
CA GLY A 109 6.46 24.38 5.18
C GLY A 109 7.95 24.30 5.58
N ALA A 110 8.29 24.49 6.85
CA ALA A 110 9.65 24.31 7.37
C ALA A 110 9.77 22.95 8.07
N THR A 111 10.90 22.27 7.92
CA THR A 111 11.22 21.07 8.70
C THR A 111 11.50 21.49 10.14
N VAL A 112 10.66 21.05 11.08
CA VAL A 112 10.79 21.34 12.52
C VAL A 112 11.23 20.12 13.32
N GLY A 113 11.28 18.95 12.66
CA GLY A 113 11.79 17.71 13.25
C GLY A 113 12.14 16.69 12.17
N HIS A 114 13.19 15.94 12.43
CA HIS A 114 13.66 14.88 11.55
C HIS A 114 14.20 13.71 12.38
N VAL A 115 13.70 12.51 12.10
CA VAL A 115 14.21 11.26 12.67
C VAL A 115 14.80 10.43 11.56
N ARG A 116 16.04 10.05 11.72
CA ARG A 116 16.67 9.04 10.84
C ARG A 116 16.70 7.71 11.58
N PHE A 117 16.00 6.75 11.03
CA PHE A 117 16.00 5.41 11.60
C PHE A 117 17.31 4.68 11.30
N SER A 118 17.84 4.04 12.33
CA SER A 118 19.09 3.30 12.28
C SER A 118 18.89 1.78 12.33
N GLY A 119 17.65 1.34 12.57
CA GLY A 119 17.28 -0.06 12.64
C GLY A 119 15.77 -0.24 12.60
N GLY A 120 15.37 -1.49 12.62
CA GLY A 120 14.00 -1.92 12.39
C GLY A 120 13.86 -2.72 11.10
N GLU A 121 12.63 -2.95 10.68
CA GLU A 121 12.33 -3.73 9.48
C GLU A 121 11.01 -3.27 8.87
N ILE A 122 10.92 -3.36 7.55
CA ILE A 122 9.67 -3.29 6.81
C ILE A 122 9.43 -4.66 6.21
N VAL A 123 8.28 -5.25 6.47
CA VAL A 123 7.88 -6.55 5.93
C VAL A 123 6.71 -6.35 4.98
N ILE A 124 6.88 -6.74 3.73
CA ILE A 124 5.79 -6.84 2.76
C ILE A 124 5.24 -8.27 2.88
N ASP A 125 4.07 -8.40 3.50
CA ASP A 125 3.42 -9.69 3.73
C ASP A 125 2.77 -10.22 2.45
N LYS A 126 2.22 -9.31 1.64
CA LYS A 126 1.46 -9.64 0.45
C LYS A 126 1.70 -8.64 -0.68
N TYR A 127 1.84 -9.17 -1.90
CA TYR A 127 1.67 -8.43 -3.15
C TYR A 127 0.51 -9.04 -3.93
N ASP A 128 -0.52 -8.25 -4.19
CA ASP A 128 -1.63 -8.64 -5.04
C ASP A 128 -1.33 -8.21 -6.47
N ALA A 129 -1.04 -9.18 -7.33
CA ALA A 129 -0.67 -8.93 -8.72
C ALA A 129 -1.84 -8.41 -9.58
N ALA A 130 -3.09 -8.71 -9.19
CA ALA A 130 -4.28 -8.28 -9.94
C ALA A 130 -4.58 -6.80 -9.71
N SER A 131 -4.54 -6.34 -8.45
CA SER A 131 -4.72 -4.93 -8.07
C SER A 131 -3.41 -4.15 -8.08
N LYS A 132 -2.25 -4.82 -8.17
CA LYS A 132 -0.90 -4.25 -8.01
C LYS A 132 -0.74 -3.51 -6.69
N THR A 133 -1.23 -4.08 -5.60
CA THR A 133 -1.15 -3.48 -4.26
C THR A 133 -0.27 -4.30 -3.34
N ILE A 134 0.33 -3.61 -2.34
CA ILE A 134 1.08 -4.23 -1.25
C ILE A 134 0.40 -4.02 0.08
N SER A 135 0.60 -5.00 0.97
CA SER A 135 0.19 -4.92 2.38
C SER A 135 1.29 -5.51 3.24
N GLY A 136 1.41 -5.02 4.48
CA GLY A 136 2.45 -5.47 5.38
C GLY A 136 2.50 -4.69 6.68
N HIS A 137 3.64 -4.80 7.35
CA HIS A 137 3.88 -4.14 8.63
C HIS A 137 5.31 -3.62 8.73
N PHE A 138 5.56 -2.73 9.69
CA PHE A 138 6.88 -2.15 9.90
C PHE A 138 7.09 -1.69 11.34
N SER A 139 8.35 -1.66 11.72
CA SER A 139 8.84 -0.98 12.91
C SER A 139 10.17 -0.32 12.62
N ALA A 140 10.45 0.81 13.25
CA ALA A 140 11.70 1.52 13.07
C ALA A 140 12.12 2.22 14.36
N PHE A 141 13.43 2.28 14.61
CA PHE A 141 13.99 2.99 15.73
C PHE A 141 15.25 3.77 15.31
N GLY A 142 15.46 4.90 15.91
CA GLY A 142 16.56 5.79 15.55
C GLY A 142 16.78 6.90 16.55
N LYS A 143 17.33 8.00 16.07
CA LYS A 143 17.54 9.21 16.88
C LYS A 143 17.00 10.41 16.14
N GLY A 144 16.30 11.25 16.88
CA GLY A 144 15.93 12.57 16.43
C GLY A 144 17.11 13.55 16.43
N GLU A 145 16.90 14.78 15.99
CA GLU A 145 17.91 15.83 15.92
C GLU A 145 18.54 16.15 17.27
N SER A 146 17.78 16.02 18.36
CA SER A 146 18.28 16.18 19.74
C SER A 146 19.18 15.04 20.21
N GLY A 147 19.32 13.97 19.42
CA GLY A 147 20.00 12.73 19.81
C GLY A 147 19.16 11.82 20.71
N LYS A 148 17.93 12.20 21.02
CA LYS A 148 16.99 11.38 21.80
C LYS A 148 16.58 10.16 20.99
N PRO A 149 16.50 8.96 21.60
CA PRO A 149 15.92 7.78 20.94
C PRO A 149 14.45 8.04 20.59
N GLU A 150 14.08 7.68 19.40
CA GLU A 150 12.72 7.77 18.89
C GLU A 150 12.37 6.49 18.14
N GLU A 151 11.12 6.09 18.25
CA GLU A 151 10.63 4.85 17.66
C GLU A 151 9.29 5.01 16.97
N LEU A 152 9.11 4.22 15.92
CA LEU A 152 7.88 4.06 15.18
C LEU A 152 7.50 2.58 15.28
N VAL A 153 6.43 2.29 16.01
CA VAL A 153 6.01 0.91 16.33
C VAL A 153 4.59 0.64 15.84
N ASP A 154 4.22 -0.64 15.82
CA ASP A 154 2.90 -1.11 15.37
C ASP A 154 2.50 -0.63 13.97
N GLY A 155 3.52 -0.36 13.14
CA GLY A 155 3.33 0.10 11.78
C GLY A 155 2.62 -0.96 10.93
N ARG A 156 1.60 -0.53 10.19
CA ARG A 156 0.85 -1.37 9.26
C ARG A 156 0.54 -0.60 7.98
N PHE A 157 0.50 -1.32 6.87
CA PHE A 157 0.02 -0.78 5.60
C PHE A 157 -0.79 -1.84 4.85
N SER A 158 -1.84 -1.40 4.16
CA SER A 158 -2.74 -2.28 3.40
C SER A 158 -3.20 -1.60 2.13
N GLY A 159 -3.33 -2.38 1.06
CA GLY A 159 -3.92 -1.93 -0.21
C GLY A 159 -3.16 -0.82 -0.93
N ILE A 160 -1.85 -0.58 -0.62
CA ILE A 160 -1.09 0.54 -1.23
C ILE A 160 -0.74 0.19 -2.68
N PRO A 161 -1.21 0.98 -3.66
CA PRO A 161 -0.90 0.75 -5.07
C PRO A 161 0.59 0.91 -5.36
N VAL A 162 1.17 -0.05 -6.09
CA VAL A 162 2.56 0.00 -6.56
C VAL A 162 2.60 0.53 -7.97
N THR A 163 3.32 1.62 -8.18
CA THR A 163 3.58 2.22 -9.49
C THR A 163 5.01 1.98 -9.92
N ALA A 164 5.25 1.87 -11.22
CA ALA A 164 6.59 1.81 -11.80
C ALA A 164 6.99 3.18 -12.35
N GLN A 165 8.26 3.55 -12.15
CA GLN A 165 8.87 4.73 -12.76
C GLN A 165 9.74 4.32 -13.94
#